data_3f7fb618d712c1501579e7a27b9497c4
#
_entry.id   3f7fb618d712c1501579e7a27b9497c4
#
_cell.length_a   1.000
_cell.length_b   1.000
_cell.length_c   1.000
_cell.angle_alpha   90.00
_cell.angle_beta   90.00
_cell.angle_gamma   90.00
#
_symmetry.space_group_name_H-M   'P 1'
#
loop_
_entity.id
_entity.type
_entity.pdbx_description
1 polymer ?
#
loop_
_entity_poly.entity_id
_entity_poly.type
_entity_poly.pdbx_seq_one_letter_code
_entity_poly.pdbx_strand_id
1 'polypeptide(L)'
;AALAGPRTTARLLACLPVVGLGLGVLVGADPTALLLDGGAGSALGALGVILMVVGHLVTRRFVRAATADGDVVDEALVLDLAASALSAGASVPGVLTALGGALQEESAGVVGRALLLGAPWNEAWAAPDDEQWRRRRSRLESCLRPGWEDGASPVALLEATARSLRAGRRARDEEAAERLAVRLVLPLGACHLPAFVILGIAPVVASVGMGMLTG
;
A
#
# COMPACT_ATOMS: atom_id res chain seq x y z
N ALA A 1 -0.85 -9.03 5.23
CA ALA A 1 -0.95 -10.42 4.73
C ALA A 1 -1.87 -10.55 3.49
N ALA A 2 -2.90 -9.71 3.35
CA ALA A 2 -3.89 -9.79 2.25
C ALA A 2 -3.32 -9.57 0.83
N LEU A 3 -2.19 -8.88 0.68
CA LEU A 3 -1.56 -8.58 -0.62
C LEU A 3 -0.57 -9.66 -1.12
N ALA A 4 -0.40 -10.77 -0.40
CA ALA A 4 0.56 -11.82 -0.78
C ALA A 4 0.11 -12.57 -2.06
N GLY A 5 -1.17 -12.88 -2.19
CA GLY A 5 -1.72 -13.63 -3.33
C GLY A 5 -1.54 -12.93 -4.69
N PRO A 6 -2.01 -11.68 -4.87
CA PRO A 6 -1.90 -10.97 -6.16
C PRO A 6 -0.45 -10.72 -6.61
N ARG A 7 0.47 -10.49 -5.66
CA ARG A 7 1.90 -10.28 -5.97
C ARG A 7 2.59 -11.54 -6.45
N THR A 8 2.24 -12.69 -5.90
CA THR A 8 2.83 -13.98 -6.30
C THR A 8 2.38 -14.36 -7.71
N THR A 9 1.10 -14.23 -8.01
CA THR A 9 0.53 -14.49 -9.33
C THR A 9 1.12 -13.56 -10.40
N ALA A 10 1.26 -12.27 -10.10
CA ALA A 10 1.88 -11.31 -11.02
C ALA A 10 3.36 -11.63 -11.30
N ARG A 11 4.12 -12.13 -10.32
CA ARG A 11 5.50 -12.56 -10.51
C ARG A 11 5.61 -13.81 -11.36
N LEU A 12 4.75 -14.80 -11.13
CA LEU A 12 4.72 -16.04 -11.93
C LEU A 12 4.41 -15.74 -13.40
N LEU A 13 3.44 -14.87 -13.66
CA LEU A 13 3.08 -14.46 -15.01
C LEU A 13 4.16 -13.60 -15.68
N ALA A 14 4.89 -12.79 -14.92
CA ALA A 14 6.02 -12.02 -15.43
C ALA A 14 7.23 -12.91 -15.82
N CYS A 15 7.37 -14.10 -15.21
CA CYS A 15 8.41 -15.08 -15.58
C CYS A 15 8.04 -15.91 -16.82
N LEU A 16 6.77 -15.95 -17.23
CA LEU A 16 6.29 -16.79 -18.32
C LEU A 16 7.02 -16.57 -19.66
N PRO A 17 7.31 -15.32 -20.09
CA PRO A 17 8.09 -15.09 -21.32
C PRO A 17 9.51 -15.65 -21.26
N VAL A 18 10.16 -15.59 -20.10
CA VAL A 18 11.51 -16.13 -19.88
C VAL A 18 11.50 -17.66 -19.94
N VAL A 19 10.50 -18.26 -19.31
CA VAL A 19 10.27 -19.72 -19.36
C VAL A 19 9.97 -20.17 -20.79
N GLY A 20 9.15 -19.40 -21.56
CA GLY A 20 8.85 -19.67 -22.96
C GLY A 20 10.08 -19.66 -23.85
N LEU A 21 10.98 -18.66 -23.68
CA LEU A 21 12.27 -18.60 -24.36
C LEU A 21 13.16 -19.81 -24.01
N GLY A 22 13.25 -20.18 -22.74
CA GLY A 22 14.01 -21.33 -22.28
C GLY A 22 13.51 -22.65 -22.85
N LEU A 23 12.20 -22.84 -22.90
CA LEU A 23 11.59 -24.01 -23.55
C LEU A 23 11.86 -24.05 -25.07
N GLY A 24 11.85 -22.90 -25.75
CA GLY A 24 12.20 -22.78 -27.14
C GLY A 24 13.62 -23.28 -27.43
N VAL A 25 14.57 -22.88 -26.60
CA VAL A 25 15.98 -23.36 -26.72
C VAL A 25 16.08 -24.86 -26.44
N LEU A 26 15.35 -25.41 -25.46
CA LEU A 26 15.34 -26.85 -25.15
C LEU A 26 14.78 -27.71 -26.28
N VAL A 27 13.86 -27.20 -27.09
CA VAL A 27 13.29 -27.88 -28.26
C VAL A 27 14.18 -27.76 -29.50
N GLY A 28 15.36 -27.08 -29.37
CA GLY A 28 16.30 -26.89 -30.46
C GLY A 28 15.94 -25.76 -31.42
N ALA A 29 15.01 -24.88 -31.02
CA ALA A 29 14.75 -23.65 -31.73
C ALA A 29 15.83 -22.64 -31.35
N ASP A 30 16.34 -21.87 -32.32
CA ASP A 30 17.26 -20.75 -32.08
C ASP A 30 16.48 -19.41 -32.06
N PRO A 31 15.74 -19.11 -30.92
CA PRO A 31 14.96 -17.90 -30.85
C PRO A 31 15.85 -16.65 -30.85
N THR A 32 17.11 -16.78 -30.41
CA THR A 32 18.10 -15.71 -30.40
C THR A 32 18.53 -15.31 -31.80
N ALA A 33 18.75 -16.24 -32.69
CA ALA A 33 19.09 -15.98 -34.08
C ALA A 33 17.96 -15.24 -34.81
N LEU A 34 16.72 -15.68 -34.62
CA LEU A 34 15.55 -15.04 -35.24
C LEU A 34 15.30 -13.62 -34.72
N LEU A 35 15.49 -13.39 -33.42
CA LEU A 35 15.28 -12.07 -32.78
C LEU A 35 16.43 -11.08 -33.05
N LEU A 36 17.63 -11.54 -33.43
CA LEU A 36 18.83 -10.73 -33.67
C LEU A 36 19.19 -10.60 -35.16
N ASP A 37 18.42 -11.17 -36.08
CA ASP A 37 18.71 -11.23 -37.51
C ASP A 37 18.66 -9.87 -38.26
N GLY A 38 18.44 -8.76 -37.55
CA GLY A 38 18.47 -7.39 -38.10
C GLY A 38 17.28 -7.02 -39.00
N GLY A 39 16.28 -7.92 -39.13
CA GLY A 39 15.09 -7.74 -39.95
C GLY A 39 13.79 -7.63 -39.16
N ALA A 40 12.73 -8.19 -39.69
CA ALA A 40 11.39 -8.21 -39.07
C ALA A 40 11.39 -8.91 -37.68
N GLY A 41 12.25 -9.91 -37.48
CA GLY A 41 12.39 -10.61 -36.19
C GLY A 41 12.92 -9.74 -35.09
N SER A 42 13.91 -8.87 -35.35
CA SER A 42 14.44 -7.93 -34.37
C SER A 42 13.43 -6.85 -33.98
N ALA A 43 12.61 -6.36 -34.91
CA ALA A 43 11.53 -5.42 -34.62
C ALA A 43 10.45 -6.04 -33.72
N LEU A 44 10.07 -7.29 -33.95
CA LEU A 44 9.15 -8.04 -33.10
C LEU A 44 9.74 -8.30 -31.72
N GLY A 45 11.02 -8.65 -31.63
CA GLY A 45 11.73 -8.81 -30.37
C GLY A 45 11.75 -7.52 -29.53
N ALA A 46 12.10 -6.40 -30.16
CA ALA A 46 12.08 -5.08 -29.50
C ALA A 46 10.68 -4.70 -29.02
N LEU A 47 9.64 -4.94 -29.83
CA LEU A 47 8.24 -4.70 -29.46
C LEU A 47 7.84 -5.53 -28.23
N GLY A 48 8.21 -6.82 -28.19
CA GLY A 48 7.92 -7.71 -27.07
C GLY A 48 8.59 -7.23 -25.77
N VAL A 49 9.85 -6.80 -25.86
CA VAL A 49 10.57 -6.23 -24.70
C VAL A 49 9.94 -4.92 -24.23
N ILE A 50 9.57 -4.02 -25.13
CA ILE A 50 8.88 -2.76 -24.81
C ILE A 50 7.56 -3.05 -24.10
N LEU A 51 6.75 -3.96 -24.60
CA LEU A 51 5.49 -4.37 -23.97
C LEU A 51 5.70 -4.93 -22.55
N MET A 52 6.74 -5.74 -22.37
CA MET A 52 7.10 -6.30 -21.06
C MET A 52 7.53 -5.19 -20.07
N VAL A 53 8.36 -4.24 -20.49
CA VAL A 53 8.79 -3.12 -19.66
C VAL A 53 7.62 -2.21 -19.29
N VAL A 54 6.79 -1.84 -20.26
CA VAL A 54 5.59 -1.02 -20.04
C VAL A 54 4.63 -1.73 -19.08
N GLY A 55 4.33 -3.01 -19.29
CA GLY A 55 3.50 -3.80 -18.38
C GLY A 55 4.05 -3.84 -16.95
N HIS A 56 5.37 -4.00 -16.82
CA HIS A 56 6.02 -3.99 -15.52
C HIS A 56 5.97 -2.61 -14.82
N LEU A 57 6.20 -1.51 -15.54
CA LEU A 57 6.12 -0.15 -14.99
C LEU A 57 4.69 0.21 -14.56
N VAL A 58 3.70 -0.14 -15.36
CA VAL A 58 2.27 0.07 -15.04
C VAL A 58 1.88 -0.72 -13.79
N THR A 59 2.26 -1.99 -13.72
CA THR A 59 2.04 -2.85 -12.54
C THR A 59 2.66 -2.27 -11.29
N ARG A 60 3.94 -1.85 -11.37
CA ARG A 60 4.63 -1.19 -10.25
C ARG A 60 3.94 0.10 -9.81
N ARG A 61 3.44 0.90 -10.75
CA ARG A 61 2.74 2.16 -10.43
C ARG A 61 1.45 1.88 -9.68
N PHE A 62 0.65 0.90 -10.10
CA PHE A 62 -0.59 0.51 -9.39
C PHE A 62 -0.32 -0.04 -7.99
N VAL A 63 0.70 -0.90 -7.84
CA VAL A 63 1.08 -1.45 -6.53
C VAL A 63 1.55 -0.33 -5.59
N ARG A 64 2.39 0.61 -6.06
CA ARG A 64 2.85 1.74 -5.25
C ARG A 64 1.70 2.66 -4.83
N ALA A 65 0.78 2.96 -5.73
CA ALA A 65 -0.39 3.78 -5.42
C ALA A 65 -1.29 3.15 -4.34
N ALA A 66 -1.36 1.82 -4.30
CA ALA A 66 -2.14 1.08 -3.30
C ALA A 66 -1.44 0.96 -1.93
N THR A 67 -0.13 1.29 -1.83
CA THR A 67 0.66 1.14 -0.59
C THR A 67 1.14 2.48 0.00
N ALA A 68 0.70 3.61 -0.54
CA ALA A 68 1.23 4.94 -0.21
C ALA A 68 0.77 5.54 1.14
N ASP A 69 -0.06 4.86 1.93
CA ASP A 69 -0.65 5.38 3.18
C ASP A 69 0.21 5.12 4.44
N GLY A 70 1.55 5.18 4.34
CA GLY A 70 2.47 4.62 5.34
C GLY A 70 3.03 5.55 6.43
N ASP A 71 2.86 6.88 6.39
CA ASP A 71 3.70 7.79 7.21
C ASP A 71 2.97 8.63 8.27
N VAL A 72 1.70 8.38 8.52
CA VAL A 72 0.98 9.06 9.63
C VAL A 72 0.95 8.10 10.82
N VAL A 73 1.46 8.58 11.99
CA VAL A 73 1.31 7.84 13.26
C VAL A 73 -0.13 7.39 13.40
N ASP A 74 -0.33 6.07 13.52
CA ASP A 74 -1.66 5.46 13.53
C ASP A 74 -2.52 6.07 14.63
N GLU A 75 -3.58 6.77 14.26
CA GLU A 75 -4.50 7.38 15.21
C GLU A 75 -5.04 6.37 16.22
N ALA A 76 -5.28 5.11 15.78
CA ALA A 76 -5.68 4.04 16.68
C ALA A 76 -4.60 3.70 17.73
N LEU A 77 -3.32 3.83 17.39
CA LEU A 77 -2.21 3.67 18.34
C LEU A 77 -2.23 4.80 19.38
N VAL A 78 -2.48 6.03 18.96
CA VAL A 78 -2.55 7.18 19.90
C VAL A 78 -3.69 7.00 20.89
N LEU A 79 -4.87 6.54 20.43
CA LEU A 79 -6.01 6.25 21.31
C LEU A 79 -5.69 5.11 22.30
N ASP A 80 -4.99 4.06 21.86
CA ASP A 80 -4.58 2.98 22.77
C ASP A 80 -3.55 3.43 23.81
N LEU A 81 -2.59 4.26 23.39
CA LEU A 81 -1.61 4.84 24.33
C LEU A 81 -2.31 5.72 25.37
N ALA A 82 -3.29 6.53 24.93
CA ALA A 82 -4.11 7.34 25.83
C ALA A 82 -4.90 6.45 26.82
N ALA A 83 -5.57 5.40 26.31
CA ALA A 83 -6.33 4.46 27.13
C ALA A 83 -5.42 3.74 28.15
N SER A 84 -4.24 3.31 27.72
CA SER A 84 -3.26 2.64 28.60
C SER A 84 -2.75 3.55 29.70
N ALA A 85 -2.45 4.81 29.38
CA ALA A 85 -1.97 5.78 30.35
C ALA A 85 -3.07 6.14 31.38
N LEU A 86 -4.33 6.32 30.94
CA LEU A 86 -5.48 6.54 31.84
C LEU A 86 -5.73 5.34 32.75
N SER A 87 -5.63 4.11 32.19
CA SER A 87 -5.77 2.87 32.98
C SER A 87 -4.67 2.71 34.03
N ALA A 88 -3.49 3.28 33.77
CA ALA A 88 -2.38 3.35 34.73
C ALA A 88 -2.57 4.50 35.77
N GLY A 89 -3.68 5.23 35.72
CA GLY A 89 -4.01 6.29 36.69
C GLY A 89 -3.53 7.68 36.30
N ALA A 90 -3.07 7.89 35.06
CA ALA A 90 -2.73 9.24 34.61
C ALA A 90 -3.99 10.11 34.48
N SER A 91 -3.89 11.40 34.77
CA SER A 91 -4.93 12.37 34.49
C SER A 91 -4.98 12.71 32.98
N VAL A 92 -6.10 13.24 32.49
CA VAL A 92 -6.25 13.69 31.09
C VAL A 92 -5.12 14.66 30.68
N PRO A 93 -4.77 15.69 31.41
CA PRO A 93 -3.62 16.55 31.10
C PRO A 93 -2.28 15.78 31.07
N GLY A 94 -2.12 14.85 32.03
CA GLY A 94 -0.92 14.02 32.13
C GLY A 94 -0.74 13.12 30.87
N VAL A 95 -1.84 12.52 30.37
CA VAL A 95 -1.85 11.75 29.13
C VAL A 95 -1.44 12.60 27.94
N LEU A 96 -2.01 13.81 27.80
CA LEU A 96 -1.69 14.71 26.69
C LEU A 96 -0.23 15.15 26.71
N THR A 97 0.31 15.43 27.89
CA THR A 97 1.73 15.77 28.05
C THR A 97 2.63 14.59 27.70
N ALA A 98 2.29 13.38 28.16
CA ALA A 98 3.05 12.16 27.85
C ALA A 98 3.01 11.82 26.35
N LEU A 99 1.84 11.94 25.71
CA LEU A 99 1.70 11.75 24.25
C LEU A 99 2.53 12.77 23.47
N GLY A 100 2.54 14.05 23.91
CA GLY A 100 3.35 15.09 23.32
C GLY A 100 4.83 14.73 23.30
N GLY A 101 5.35 14.22 24.41
CA GLY A 101 6.73 13.75 24.51
C GLY A 101 7.02 12.49 23.70
N ALA A 102 6.14 11.47 23.80
CA ALA A 102 6.33 10.19 23.15
C ALA A 102 6.24 10.25 21.62
N LEU A 103 5.36 11.10 21.09
CA LEU A 103 5.10 11.25 19.66
C LEU A 103 5.85 12.44 19.04
N GLN A 104 6.57 13.20 19.85
CA GLN A 104 7.20 14.47 19.46
C GLN A 104 6.17 15.47 18.87
N GLU A 105 4.96 15.47 19.43
CA GLU A 105 3.87 16.37 19.08
C GLU A 105 3.74 17.47 20.13
N GLU A 106 4.43 18.57 19.94
CA GLU A 106 4.44 19.70 20.90
C GLU A 106 3.02 20.20 21.21
N SER A 107 2.13 20.20 20.22
CA SER A 107 0.73 20.61 20.34
C SER A 107 -0.03 19.86 21.43
N ALA A 108 0.16 18.54 21.57
CA ALA A 108 -0.47 17.75 22.63
C ALA A 108 -0.01 18.21 24.03
N GLY A 109 1.28 18.50 24.17
CA GLY A 109 1.85 19.04 25.39
C GLY A 109 1.33 20.45 25.72
N VAL A 110 1.07 21.29 24.71
CA VAL A 110 0.46 22.63 24.90
C VAL A 110 -0.94 22.48 25.49
N VAL A 111 -1.79 21.61 24.91
CA VAL A 111 -3.14 21.35 25.43
C VAL A 111 -3.09 20.84 26.87
N GLY A 112 -2.22 19.84 27.15
CA GLY A 112 -2.09 19.28 28.49
C GLY A 112 -1.70 20.37 29.54
N ARG A 113 -0.75 21.23 29.20
CA ARG A 113 -0.36 22.35 30.07
C ARG A 113 -1.46 23.39 30.26
N ALA A 114 -2.19 23.74 29.19
CA ALA A 114 -3.30 24.69 29.29
C ALA A 114 -4.40 24.17 30.22
N LEU A 115 -4.75 22.89 30.14
CA LEU A 115 -5.71 22.28 31.08
C LEU A 115 -5.22 22.28 32.53
N LEU A 116 -3.92 22.00 32.76
CA LEU A 116 -3.33 22.06 34.10
C LEU A 116 -3.36 23.49 34.70
N LEU A 117 -3.29 24.51 33.86
CA LEU A 117 -3.40 25.92 34.24
C LEU A 117 -4.86 26.37 34.45
N GLY A 118 -5.83 25.47 34.22
CA GLY A 118 -7.26 25.76 34.44
C GLY A 118 -7.96 26.37 33.23
N ALA A 119 -7.37 26.30 32.03
CA ALA A 119 -8.04 26.75 30.81
C ALA A 119 -9.31 25.92 30.56
N PRO A 120 -10.41 26.54 30.08
CA PRO A 120 -11.58 25.81 29.60
C PRO A 120 -11.22 24.84 28.47
N TRP A 121 -11.93 23.72 28.36
CA TRP A 121 -11.63 22.66 27.38
C TRP A 121 -11.42 23.20 25.97
N ASN A 122 -12.38 24.00 25.49
CA ASN A 122 -12.33 24.51 24.12
C ASN A 122 -11.13 25.43 23.88
N GLU A 123 -10.76 26.27 24.88
CA GLU A 123 -9.62 27.17 24.80
C GLU A 123 -8.30 26.36 24.80
N ALA A 124 -8.20 25.37 25.67
CA ALA A 124 -7.02 24.50 25.72
C ALA A 124 -6.76 23.80 24.39
N TRP A 125 -7.80 23.27 23.76
CA TRP A 125 -7.68 22.59 22.44
C TRP A 125 -7.51 23.56 21.27
N ALA A 126 -7.89 24.83 21.43
CA ALA A 126 -7.62 25.88 20.45
C ALA A 126 -6.21 26.50 20.59
N ALA A 127 -5.54 26.30 21.73
CA ALA A 127 -4.24 26.93 22.03
C ALA A 127 -3.09 26.58 21.07
N PRO A 128 -2.97 25.34 20.52
CA PRO A 128 -1.96 25.07 19.51
C PRO A 128 -2.26 25.77 18.17
N ASP A 129 -1.25 26.41 17.58
CA ASP A 129 -1.39 27.05 16.25
C ASP A 129 -1.48 26.06 15.10
N ASP A 130 -1.23 24.77 15.33
CA ASP A 130 -1.29 23.70 14.32
C ASP A 130 -2.73 23.21 14.09
N GLU A 131 -3.42 23.85 13.14
CA GLU A 131 -4.78 23.44 12.75
C GLU A 131 -4.83 22.01 12.16
N GLN A 132 -3.78 21.58 11.47
CA GLN A 132 -3.71 20.24 10.90
C GLN A 132 -3.61 19.18 12.00
N TRP A 133 -2.85 19.45 13.06
CA TRP A 133 -2.80 18.62 14.25
C TRP A 133 -4.18 18.53 14.93
N ARG A 134 -4.86 19.65 15.14
CA ARG A 134 -6.21 19.67 15.74
C ARG A 134 -7.19 18.80 14.97
N ARG A 135 -7.20 18.90 13.64
CA ARG A 135 -8.06 18.05 12.78
C ARG A 135 -7.69 16.56 12.90
N ARG A 136 -6.40 16.22 12.94
CA ARG A 136 -5.94 14.83 13.12
C ARG A 136 -6.31 14.26 14.49
N ARG A 137 -6.30 15.07 15.54
CA ARG A 137 -6.56 14.65 16.91
C ARG A 137 -7.99 14.91 17.41
N SER A 138 -8.90 15.28 16.53
CA SER A 138 -10.31 15.56 16.86
C SER A 138 -11.03 14.36 17.50
N ARG A 139 -10.67 13.13 17.14
CA ARG A 139 -11.23 11.95 17.80
C ARG A 139 -10.68 11.72 19.20
N LEU A 140 -9.38 11.97 19.40
CA LEU A 140 -8.79 11.94 20.73
C LEU A 140 -9.46 12.96 21.62
N GLU A 141 -9.65 14.19 21.13
CA GLU A 141 -10.39 15.25 21.83
C GLU A 141 -11.78 14.80 22.24
N SER A 142 -12.58 14.29 21.28
CA SER A 142 -13.96 13.85 21.54
C SER A 142 -14.03 12.68 22.51
N CYS A 143 -13.05 11.79 22.52
CA CYS A 143 -13.00 10.68 23.47
C CYS A 143 -12.61 11.11 24.89
N LEU A 144 -11.74 12.11 25.04
CA LEU A 144 -11.27 12.57 26.35
C LEU A 144 -12.22 13.57 27.04
N ARG A 145 -13.02 14.29 26.23
CA ARG A 145 -13.90 15.36 26.71
C ARG A 145 -14.87 14.92 27.83
N PRO A 146 -15.61 13.79 27.70
CA PRO A 146 -16.52 13.34 28.76
C PRO A 146 -15.79 13.01 30.08
N GLY A 147 -14.55 12.55 29.96
CA GLY A 147 -13.71 12.32 31.14
C GLY A 147 -13.31 13.59 31.86
N TRP A 148 -13.12 14.67 31.13
CA TRP A 148 -12.75 15.98 31.70
C TRP A 148 -13.96 16.75 32.24
N GLU A 149 -15.05 16.80 31.45
CA GLU A 149 -16.23 17.62 31.80
C GLU A 149 -17.14 16.90 32.82
N ASP A 150 -17.34 15.59 32.70
CA ASP A 150 -18.33 14.80 33.45
C ASP A 150 -17.69 13.83 34.46
N GLY A 151 -16.36 13.71 34.46
CA GLY A 151 -15.67 12.76 35.32
C GLY A 151 -15.86 11.28 34.89
N ALA A 152 -16.43 11.01 33.72
CA ALA A 152 -16.63 9.68 33.22
C ALA A 152 -15.28 9.07 32.77
N SER A 153 -15.10 7.73 32.94
CA SER A 153 -13.89 7.09 32.44
C SER A 153 -13.87 7.03 30.91
N PRO A 154 -12.92 7.69 30.23
CA PRO A 154 -12.88 7.70 28.77
C PRO A 154 -12.23 6.44 28.16
N VAL A 155 -11.71 5.52 28.98
CA VAL A 155 -10.95 4.34 28.54
C VAL A 155 -11.74 3.48 27.57
N ALA A 156 -12.97 3.11 27.93
CA ALA A 156 -13.82 2.26 27.09
C ALA A 156 -14.13 2.91 25.74
N LEU A 157 -14.32 4.22 25.70
CA LEU A 157 -14.60 4.98 24.48
C LEU A 157 -13.36 5.05 23.58
N LEU A 158 -12.18 5.28 24.16
CA LEU A 158 -10.89 5.29 23.45
C LEU A 158 -10.63 3.93 22.79
N GLU A 159 -10.77 2.83 23.55
CA GLU A 159 -10.59 1.49 23.03
C GLU A 159 -11.59 1.12 21.93
N ALA A 160 -12.88 1.46 22.11
CA ALA A 160 -13.92 1.20 21.11
C ALA A 160 -13.64 1.97 19.83
N THR A 161 -13.22 3.24 19.94
CA THR A 161 -12.86 4.08 18.79
C THR A 161 -11.62 3.53 18.08
N ALA A 162 -10.58 3.12 18.81
CA ALA A 162 -9.38 2.50 18.25
C ALA A 162 -9.72 1.20 17.51
N ARG A 163 -10.58 0.33 18.07
CA ARG A 163 -11.05 -0.90 17.40
C ARG A 163 -11.81 -0.58 16.12
N SER A 164 -12.70 0.42 16.14
CA SER A 164 -13.47 0.86 14.97
C SER A 164 -12.56 1.38 13.85
N LEU A 165 -11.55 2.19 14.19
CA LEU A 165 -10.57 2.69 13.22
C LEU A 165 -9.80 1.56 12.54
N ARG A 166 -9.36 0.55 13.32
CA ARG A 166 -8.67 -0.63 12.77
C ARG A 166 -9.57 -1.46 11.88
N ALA A 167 -10.84 -1.69 12.28
CA ALA A 167 -11.80 -2.42 11.47
C ALA A 167 -12.08 -1.69 10.14
N GLY A 168 -12.30 -0.37 10.19
CA GLY A 168 -12.48 0.45 8.99
C GLY A 168 -11.25 0.50 8.08
N ARG A 169 -10.03 0.43 8.64
CA ARG A 169 -8.80 0.33 7.85
C ARG A 169 -8.70 -1.03 7.16
N ARG A 170 -8.93 -2.12 7.87
CA ARG A 170 -8.93 -3.48 7.29
C ARG A 170 -9.91 -3.61 6.14
N ALA A 171 -11.14 -3.11 6.31
CA ALA A 171 -12.14 -3.13 5.24
C ALA A 171 -11.70 -2.36 4.00
N ARG A 172 -11.09 -1.18 4.19
CA ARG A 172 -10.52 -0.39 3.07
C ARG A 172 -9.35 -1.08 2.39
N ASP A 173 -8.47 -1.73 3.16
CA ASP A 173 -7.33 -2.48 2.63
C ASP A 173 -7.79 -3.69 1.81
N GLU A 174 -8.81 -4.40 2.27
CA GLU A 174 -9.45 -5.52 1.54
C GLU A 174 -10.08 -5.04 0.24
N GLU A 175 -10.88 -3.97 0.28
CA GLU A 175 -11.48 -3.36 -0.92
C GLU A 175 -10.41 -2.84 -1.90
N ALA A 176 -9.36 -2.21 -1.40
CA ALA A 176 -8.24 -1.75 -2.24
C ALA A 176 -7.50 -2.93 -2.88
N ALA A 177 -7.33 -4.04 -2.17
CA ALA A 177 -6.72 -5.26 -2.70
C ALA A 177 -7.57 -5.90 -3.80
N GLU A 178 -8.88 -5.97 -3.62
CA GLU A 178 -9.81 -6.47 -4.64
C GLU A 178 -9.81 -5.60 -5.90
N ARG A 179 -9.90 -4.28 -5.73
CA ARG A 179 -9.81 -3.32 -6.85
C ARG A 179 -8.46 -3.42 -7.59
N LEU A 180 -7.38 -3.62 -6.84
CA LEU A 180 -6.04 -3.80 -7.42
C LEU A 180 -5.97 -5.10 -8.23
N ALA A 181 -6.54 -6.20 -7.73
CA ALA A 181 -6.57 -7.48 -8.42
C ALA A 181 -7.23 -7.35 -9.81
N VAL A 182 -8.39 -6.68 -9.88
CA VAL A 182 -9.10 -6.42 -11.15
C VAL A 182 -8.26 -5.53 -12.08
N ARG A 183 -7.65 -4.46 -11.56
CA ARG A 183 -6.83 -3.54 -12.36
C ARG A 183 -5.55 -4.17 -12.89
N LEU A 184 -5.01 -5.20 -12.21
CA LEU A 184 -3.82 -5.91 -12.67
C LEU A 184 -4.10 -6.86 -13.85
N VAL A 185 -5.36 -7.27 -14.05
CA VAL A 185 -5.73 -8.11 -15.21
C VAL A 185 -5.49 -7.39 -16.54
N LEU A 186 -5.73 -6.08 -16.61
CA LEU A 186 -5.54 -5.28 -17.83
C LEU A 186 -4.08 -5.28 -18.32
N PRO A 187 -3.07 -4.88 -17.54
CA PRO A 187 -1.67 -4.91 -17.99
C PRO A 187 -1.15 -6.34 -18.23
N LEU A 188 -1.65 -7.32 -17.46
CA LEU A 188 -1.32 -8.72 -17.70
C LEU A 188 -1.87 -9.22 -19.03
N GLY A 189 -3.15 -9.00 -19.31
CA GLY A 189 -3.77 -9.43 -20.57
C GLY A 189 -3.30 -8.64 -21.78
N ALA A 190 -3.22 -7.31 -21.66
CA ALA A 190 -2.90 -6.44 -22.79
C ALA A 190 -1.40 -6.34 -23.13
N CYS A 191 -0.51 -6.51 -22.15
CA CYS A 191 0.92 -6.33 -22.36
C CYS A 191 1.70 -7.66 -22.28
N HIS A 192 1.49 -8.48 -21.25
CA HIS A 192 2.28 -9.68 -21.04
C HIS A 192 1.87 -10.84 -21.97
N LEU A 193 0.58 -10.97 -22.29
CA LEU A 193 0.10 -12.03 -23.18
C LEU A 193 0.57 -11.84 -24.63
N PRO A 194 0.45 -10.65 -25.26
CA PRO A 194 1.05 -10.41 -26.57
C PRO A 194 2.59 -10.54 -26.55
N ALA A 195 3.25 -10.06 -25.49
CA ALA A 195 4.69 -10.22 -25.36
C ALA A 195 5.11 -11.69 -25.30
N PHE A 196 4.37 -12.53 -24.59
CA PHE A 196 4.60 -13.98 -24.54
C PHE A 196 4.41 -14.66 -25.91
N VAL A 197 3.37 -14.28 -26.65
CA VAL A 197 3.15 -14.80 -27.99
C VAL A 197 4.30 -14.40 -28.95
N ILE A 198 4.71 -13.15 -28.93
CA ILE A 198 5.74 -12.58 -29.78
C ILE A 198 7.13 -13.15 -29.44
N LEU A 199 7.48 -13.18 -28.15
CA LEU A 199 8.82 -13.59 -27.69
C LEU A 199 8.95 -15.11 -27.50
N GLY A 200 7.87 -15.80 -27.11
CA GLY A 200 7.89 -17.20 -26.75
C GLY A 200 7.39 -18.12 -27.90
N ILE A 201 6.20 -17.85 -28.40
CA ILE A 201 5.53 -18.78 -29.36
C ILE A 201 5.99 -18.53 -30.80
N ALA A 202 6.00 -17.27 -31.24
CA ALA A 202 6.29 -16.95 -32.64
C ALA A 202 7.67 -17.43 -33.11
N PRO A 203 8.79 -17.29 -32.34
CA PRO A 203 10.08 -17.80 -32.75
C PRO A 203 10.12 -19.32 -32.85
N VAL A 204 9.44 -20.02 -31.92
CA VAL A 204 9.41 -21.51 -31.93
C VAL A 204 8.64 -22.02 -33.13
N VAL A 205 7.47 -21.44 -33.42
CA VAL A 205 6.67 -21.85 -34.60
C VAL A 205 7.40 -21.55 -35.91
N ALA A 206 8.06 -20.38 -35.99
CA ALA A 206 8.84 -20.01 -37.18
C ALA A 206 10.03 -20.95 -37.41
N SER A 207 10.78 -21.31 -36.36
CA SER A 207 11.92 -22.20 -36.47
C SER A 207 11.53 -23.64 -36.87
N VAL A 208 10.47 -24.17 -36.27
CA VAL A 208 9.93 -25.51 -36.64
C VAL A 208 9.37 -25.51 -38.06
N GLY A 209 8.63 -24.45 -38.44
CA GLY A 209 8.08 -24.32 -39.80
C GLY A 209 9.16 -24.23 -40.88
N MET A 210 10.24 -23.46 -40.64
CA MET A 210 11.38 -23.40 -41.57
C MET A 210 12.13 -24.72 -41.65
N GLY A 211 12.32 -25.44 -40.54
CA GLY A 211 12.94 -26.74 -40.53
C GLY A 211 12.19 -27.79 -41.33
N MET A 212 10.85 -27.72 -41.41
CA MET A 212 10.03 -28.61 -42.24
C MET A 212 10.06 -28.28 -43.75
N LEU A 213 10.39 -27.04 -44.12
CA LEU A 213 10.46 -26.60 -45.50
C LEU A 213 11.84 -26.81 -46.13
N THR A 214 12.89 -26.97 -45.30
CA THR A 214 14.29 -27.14 -45.74
C THR A 214 14.82 -28.55 -45.60
N GLY A 215 14.06 -29.52 -45.06
CA GLY A 215 14.35 -30.93 -44.98
C GLY A 215 13.52 -31.72 -45.99
#